data_d8df0314190306195475179dcc1fb7e9
#
_entry.id   d8df0314190306195475179dcc1fb7e9
#
_cell.length_a   1.000
_cell.length_b   1.000
_cell.length_c   1.000
_cell.angle_alpha   90.00
_cell.angle_beta   90.00
_cell.angle_gamma   90.00
#
_symmetry.space_group_name_H-M   'P 1'
#
loop_
_entity.id
_entity.type
_entity.pdbx_description
1 polymer ?
#
loop_
_entity_poly.entity_id
_entity_poly.type
_entity_poly.pdbx_seq_one_letter_code
_entity_poly.pdbx_strand_id
1 'polypeptide(L)'
;MLQTHQLNKLYRKSCVVENLNLRVEPGDIYGLLGQNGAGKTTTLRMLLGLVKPTSGQIEWYGHALTRPLYGRIGSIIETPGFYPQLTAAENLELHRRMSGIPEKGTVMEYLKLVGLEKAAHRKAKQLSLGMKQRLGIARAMMHRPDMLILDEPINGLDPLGIKETRELIVDLQRKREITVLISSHILGEIQLMASRIGIMHQGRLIEQLDYEDIQGKNRHYLELKIDDEKRTAVLLERELHLTNFQVCEQGMIRLYEGFQDSGAINRRLVEAGIEVKELTIQTDSLEDFFIRATTRKELA
;
A
#
# COMPACT_ATOMS: atom_id res chain seq x y z
N MET A 1 8.21 -16.26 -4.16
CA MET A 1 6.91 -16.65 -4.77
C MET A 1 6.69 -15.98 -6.12
N LEU A 2 6.80 -14.68 -6.22
CA LEU A 2 6.67 -13.87 -7.44
C LEU A 2 7.91 -13.01 -7.61
N GLN A 3 8.50 -13.02 -8.82
CA GLN A 3 9.64 -12.16 -9.15
C GLN A 3 9.44 -11.56 -10.55
N THR A 4 9.96 -10.35 -10.74
CA THR A 4 10.06 -9.73 -12.07
C THR A 4 11.51 -9.32 -12.35
N HIS A 5 11.93 -9.46 -13.60
CA HIS A 5 13.27 -9.12 -14.03
C HIS A 5 13.20 -8.13 -15.18
N GLN A 6 13.66 -6.90 -14.92
CA GLN A 6 13.70 -5.80 -15.89
C GLN A 6 12.38 -5.65 -16.68
N LEU A 7 11.24 -5.71 -15.96
CA LEU A 7 9.92 -5.69 -16.57
C LEU A 7 9.61 -4.29 -17.12
N ASN A 8 9.21 -4.24 -18.39
CA ASN A 8 8.90 -3.00 -19.08
C ASN A 8 7.54 -3.04 -19.77
N LYS A 9 6.84 -1.89 -19.77
CA LYS A 9 5.62 -1.69 -20.54
C LYS A 9 5.60 -0.35 -21.23
N LEU A 10 5.57 -0.38 -22.55
CA LEU A 10 5.36 0.78 -23.40
C LEU A 10 3.96 0.72 -24.02
N TYR A 11 3.24 1.83 -23.98
CA TYR A 11 2.05 2.08 -24.76
C TYR A 11 2.34 3.18 -25.79
N ARG A 12 2.38 2.82 -27.07
CA ARG A 12 2.80 3.75 -28.14
C ARG A 12 4.17 4.37 -27.84
N LYS A 13 4.24 5.64 -27.43
CA LYS A 13 5.47 6.36 -27.09
C LYS A 13 5.66 6.59 -25.58
N SER A 14 4.70 6.15 -24.75
CA SER A 14 4.75 6.35 -23.29
C SER A 14 5.26 5.09 -22.61
N CYS A 15 6.33 5.22 -21.83
CA CYS A 15 6.81 4.18 -20.93
C CYS A 15 6.00 4.27 -19.64
N VAL A 16 5.17 3.25 -19.37
CA VAL A 16 4.30 3.21 -18.18
C VAL A 16 4.90 2.38 -17.06
N VAL A 17 5.72 1.37 -17.41
CA VAL A 17 6.52 0.60 -16.45
C VAL A 17 7.90 0.44 -17.04
N GLU A 18 8.92 0.76 -16.25
CA GLU A 18 10.31 0.79 -16.67
C GLU A 18 11.21 0.05 -15.69
N ASN A 19 11.92 -0.97 -16.21
CA ASN A 19 12.94 -1.74 -15.49
C ASN A 19 12.49 -2.21 -14.09
N LEU A 20 11.26 -2.68 -13.97
CA LEU A 20 10.68 -3.06 -12.69
C LEU A 20 11.21 -4.43 -12.25
N ASN A 21 11.86 -4.45 -11.08
CA ASN A 21 12.37 -5.64 -10.41
C ASN A 21 11.65 -5.79 -9.06
N LEU A 22 10.55 -6.54 -9.06
CA LEU A 22 9.69 -6.77 -7.90
C LEU A 22 9.96 -8.18 -7.36
N ARG A 23 9.97 -8.32 -6.03
CA ARG A 23 10.06 -9.61 -5.35
C ARG A 23 9.06 -9.70 -4.20
N VAL A 24 8.18 -10.69 -4.27
CA VAL A 24 7.19 -11.01 -3.23
C VAL A 24 7.46 -12.40 -2.72
N GLU A 25 7.65 -12.53 -1.41
CA GLU A 25 7.92 -13.80 -0.75
C GLU A 25 6.63 -14.50 -0.28
N PRO A 26 6.67 -15.83 -0.05
CA PRO A 26 5.55 -16.52 0.56
C PRO A 26 5.20 -15.94 1.94
N GLY A 27 3.91 -15.71 2.19
CA GLY A 27 3.42 -15.19 3.47
C GLY A 27 3.50 -13.66 3.61
N ASP A 28 4.02 -12.94 2.61
CA ASP A 28 4.03 -11.48 2.64
C ASP A 28 2.61 -10.91 2.53
N ILE A 29 2.39 -9.77 3.20
CA ILE A 29 1.49 -8.74 2.73
C ILE A 29 2.37 -7.66 2.09
N TYR A 30 2.48 -7.70 0.77
CA TYR A 30 3.31 -6.77 0.01
C TYR A 30 2.49 -5.58 -0.46
N GLY A 31 2.82 -4.37 0.02
CA GLY A 31 2.22 -3.12 -0.39
C GLY A 31 2.95 -2.48 -1.58
N LEU A 32 2.32 -2.40 -2.76
CA LEU A 32 2.83 -1.65 -3.91
C LEU A 32 2.27 -0.22 -3.86
N LEU A 33 3.06 0.70 -3.33
CA LEU A 33 2.69 2.09 -3.11
C LEU A 33 3.05 2.98 -4.29
N GLY A 34 2.24 4.00 -4.53
CA GLY A 34 2.54 5.02 -5.54
C GLY A 34 1.33 5.90 -5.84
N GLN A 35 1.59 7.08 -6.35
CA GLN A 35 0.53 7.99 -6.79
C GLN A 35 -0.29 7.41 -7.95
N ASN A 36 -1.43 8.04 -8.24
CA ASN A 36 -2.21 7.70 -9.42
C ASN A 36 -1.37 7.94 -10.69
N GLY A 37 -1.40 6.96 -11.60
CA GLY A 37 -0.55 7.01 -12.79
C GLY A 37 0.87 6.48 -12.62
N ALA A 38 1.31 6.08 -11.42
CA ALA A 38 2.64 5.52 -11.19
C ALA A 38 2.91 4.18 -11.89
N GLY A 39 1.89 3.53 -12.47
CA GLY A 39 2.02 2.26 -13.19
C GLY A 39 1.57 1.03 -12.40
N LYS A 40 1.03 1.17 -11.18
CA LYS A 40 0.63 0.07 -10.29
C LYS A 40 -0.34 -0.92 -10.97
N THR A 41 -1.50 -0.44 -11.42
CA THR A 41 -2.51 -1.29 -12.10
C THR A 41 -1.94 -1.97 -13.35
N THR A 42 -1.13 -1.27 -14.13
CA THR A 42 -0.45 -1.85 -15.31
C THR A 42 0.49 -2.97 -14.90
N THR A 43 1.25 -2.78 -13.83
CA THR A 43 2.11 -3.83 -13.25
C THR A 43 1.28 -5.05 -12.85
N LEU A 44 0.22 -4.86 -12.06
CA LEU A 44 -0.65 -5.97 -11.63
C LEU A 44 -1.28 -6.71 -12.81
N ARG A 45 -1.71 -5.98 -13.85
CA ARG A 45 -2.24 -6.60 -15.08
C ARG A 45 -1.19 -7.41 -15.84
N MET A 46 0.07 -6.97 -15.86
CA MET A 46 1.16 -7.76 -16.46
C MET A 46 1.44 -9.02 -15.64
N LEU A 47 1.49 -8.91 -14.31
CA LEU A 47 1.69 -10.04 -13.40
C LEU A 47 0.63 -11.13 -13.61
N LEU A 48 -0.61 -10.73 -13.88
CA LEU A 48 -1.73 -11.63 -14.14
C LEU A 48 -1.82 -12.10 -15.60
N GLY A 49 -0.89 -11.69 -16.48
CA GLY A 49 -0.95 -12.02 -17.89
C GLY A 49 -2.10 -11.36 -18.67
N LEU A 50 -2.82 -10.41 -18.06
CA LEU A 50 -3.90 -9.63 -18.72
C LEU A 50 -3.34 -8.63 -19.73
N VAL A 51 -2.10 -8.21 -19.54
CA VAL A 51 -1.35 -7.32 -20.43
C VAL A 51 0.02 -7.93 -20.67
N LYS A 52 0.40 -8.11 -21.95
CA LYS A 52 1.74 -8.62 -22.30
C LYS A 52 2.79 -7.54 -22.01
N PRO A 53 3.89 -7.85 -21.29
CA PRO A 53 5.05 -6.97 -21.17
C PRO A 53 5.63 -6.64 -22.56
N THR A 54 6.26 -5.48 -22.66
CA THR A 54 7.04 -5.12 -23.86
C THR A 54 8.39 -5.83 -23.85
N SER A 55 9.01 -5.94 -22.66
CA SER A 55 10.23 -6.72 -22.42
C SER A 55 10.34 -7.09 -20.94
N GLY A 56 11.32 -7.89 -20.59
CA GLY A 56 11.52 -8.42 -19.26
C GLY A 56 10.77 -9.74 -19.02
N GLN A 57 10.89 -10.27 -17.80
CA GLN A 57 10.35 -11.57 -17.43
C GLN A 57 9.56 -11.50 -16.13
N ILE A 58 8.58 -12.38 -16.00
CA ILE A 58 7.76 -12.57 -14.79
C ILE A 58 7.84 -14.05 -14.43
N GLU A 59 8.25 -14.32 -13.20
CA GLU A 59 8.36 -15.66 -12.66
C GLU A 59 7.41 -15.87 -11.50
N TRP A 60 6.64 -16.95 -11.57
CA TRP A 60 5.76 -17.43 -10.54
C TRP A 60 6.27 -18.77 -10.02
N TYR A 61 6.65 -18.84 -8.75
CA TYR A 61 7.25 -20.05 -8.16
C TYR A 61 8.47 -20.57 -8.96
N GLY A 62 9.27 -19.65 -9.52
CA GLY A 62 10.41 -19.97 -10.37
C GLY A 62 10.08 -20.37 -11.81
N HIS A 63 8.82 -20.20 -12.26
CA HIS A 63 8.37 -20.57 -13.60
C HIS A 63 7.61 -19.42 -14.27
N ALA A 64 7.55 -19.42 -15.59
CA ALA A 64 6.65 -18.54 -16.33
C ALA A 64 5.18 -18.84 -15.98
N LEU A 65 4.32 -17.82 -16.06
CA LEU A 65 2.88 -17.96 -15.79
C LEU A 65 2.24 -18.95 -16.79
N THR A 66 1.67 -20.02 -16.24
CA THR A 66 1.01 -21.08 -17.00
C THR A 66 -0.44 -21.24 -16.57
N ARG A 67 -1.27 -21.93 -17.37
CA ARG A 67 -2.68 -22.16 -17.02
C ARG A 67 -2.89 -22.76 -15.63
N PRO A 68 -2.17 -23.80 -15.18
CA PRO A 68 -2.34 -24.32 -13.81
C PRO A 68 -2.06 -23.29 -12.71
N LEU A 69 -1.15 -22.33 -12.94
CA LEU A 69 -0.81 -21.31 -11.96
C LEU A 69 -1.95 -20.30 -11.72
N TYR A 70 -2.82 -20.06 -12.70
CA TYR A 70 -4.00 -19.22 -12.48
C TYR A 70 -4.92 -19.77 -11.40
N GLY A 71 -5.00 -21.09 -11.22
CA GLY A 71 -5.74 -21.73 -10.15
C GLY A 71 -5.17 -21.48 -8.75
N ARG A 72 -3.95 -20.93 -8.66
CA ARG A 72 -3.27 -20.59 -7.40
C ARG A 72 -3.30 -19.09 -7.08
N ILE A 73 -3.91 -18.27 -7.96
CA ILE A 73 -3.91 -16.82 -7.85
C ILE A 73 -5.36 -16.32 -7.83
N GLY A 74 -5.76 -15.68 -6.73
CA GLY A 74 -6.98 -14.90 -6.66
C GLY A 74 -6.68 -13.44 -6.99
N SER A 75 -7.58 -12.76 -7.69
CA SER A 75 -7.32 -11.37 -8.03
C SER A 75 -8.58 -10.51 -8.09
N ILE A 76 -8.40 -9.23 -7.73
CA ILE A 76 -9.35 -8.15 -7.98
C ILE A 76 -8.55 -7.03 -8.61
N ILE A 77 -8.84 -6.73 -9.88
CA ILE A 77 -8.28 -5.58 -10.60
C ILE A 77 -9.42 -4.61 -10.84
N GLU A 78 -9.28 -3.39 -10.33
CA GLU A 78 -10.34 -2.37 -10.30
C GLU A 78 -11.57 -2.79 -9.47
N THR A 79 -12.74 -2.22 -9.76
CA THR A 79 -13.98 -2.52 -9.04
C THR A 79 -14.51 -3.91 -9.43
N PRO A 80 -14.80 -4.78 -8.46
CA PRO A 80 -15.31 -6.11 -8.79
C PRO A 80 -16.71 -6.01 -9.42
N GLY A 81 -16.82 -6.52 -10.66
CA GLY A 81 -18.10 -6.60 -11.36
C GLY A 81 -18.98 -7.71 -10.81
N PHE A 82 -20.25 -7.39 -10.53
CA PHE A 82 -21.29 -8.32 -10.13
C PHE A 82 -22.53 -8.10 -10.97
N TYR A 83 -23.37 -9.15 -11.08
CA TYR A 83 -24.69 -9.03 -11.66
C TYR A 83 -25.61 -8.29 -10.69
N PRO A 84 -26.07 -7.06 -11.00
CA PRO A 84 -26.71 -6.18 -10.02
C PRO A 84 -28.05 -6.73 -9.47
N GLN A 85 -28.75 -7.54 -10.27
CA GLN A 85 -30.05 -8.12 -9.92
C GLN A 85 -29.93 -9.42 -9.13
N LEU A 86 -28.79 -10.10 -9.18
CA LEU A 86 -28.53 -11.29 -8.40
C LEU A 86 -28.13 -10.91 -6.96
N THR A 87 -28.45 -11.76 -6.02
CA THR A 87 -28.02 -11.64 -4.62
C THR A 87 -26.52 -11.89 -4.49
N ALA A 88 -25.95 -11.57 -3.31
CA ALA A 88 -24.55 -11.89 -3.02
C ALA A 88 -24.27 -13.38 -3.17
N ALA A 89 -25.13 -14.23 -2.63
CA ALA A 89 -25.00 -15.69 -2.73
C ALA A 89 -25.10 -16.18 -4.19
N GLU A 90 -26.06 -15.69 -4.96
CA GLU A 90 -26.22 -16.07 -6.36
C GLU A 90 -25.04 -15.63 -7.24
N ASN A 91 -24.45 -14.47 -6.97
CA ASN A 91 -23.23 -14.03 -7.66
C ASN A 91 -22.04 -14.96 -7.39
N LEU A 92 -21.85 -15.39 -6.14
CA LEU A 92 -20.80 -16.36 -5.80
C LEU A 92 -21.11 -17.74 -6.37
N GLU A 93 -22.38 -18.19 -6.32
CA GLU A 93 -22.78 -19.49 -6.89
C GLU A 93 -22.55 -19.53 -8.40
N LEU A 94 -22.87 -18.44 -9.10
CA LEU A 94 -22.59 -18.34 -10.54
C LEU A 94 -21.08 -18.47 -10.80
N HIS A 95 -20.25 -17.74 -10.04
CA HIS A 95 -18.79 -17.83 -10.17
C HIS A 95 -18.29 -19.25 -9.86
N ARG A 96 -18.79 -19.89 -8.81
CA ARG A 96 -18.45 -21.25 -8.44
C ARG A 96 -18.67 -22.22 -9.61
N ARG A 97 -19.85 -22.16 -10.24
CA ARG A 97 -20.19 -23.01 -11.41
C ARG A 97 -19.29 -22.73 -12.60
N MET A 98 -19.05 -21.45 -12.91
CA MET A 98 -18.18 -21.05 -14.04
C MET A 98 -16.74 -21.51 -13.85
N SER A 99 -16.26 -21.54 -12.59
CA SER A 99 -14.90 -21.96 -12.24
C SER A 99 -14.77 -23.47 -12.00
N GLY A 100 -15.85 -24.25 -12.14
CA GLY A 100 -15.83 -25.70 -11.94
C GLY A 100 -15.59 -26.15 -10.50
N ILE A 101 -15.84 -25.29 -9.51
CA ILE A 101 -15.65 -25.61 -8.09
C ILE A 101 -16.80 -26.52 -7.62
N PRO A 102 -16.53 -27.78 -7.20
CA PRO A 102 -17.57 -28.80 -7.04
C PRO A 102 -18.43 -28.67 -5.75
N GLU A 103 -17.91 -28.07 -4.69
CA GLU A 103 -18.52 -28.10 -3.36
C GLU A 103 -19.71 -27.14 -3.21
N LYS A 104 -20.90 -27.66 -2.83
CA LYS A 104 -22.13 -26.87 -2.65
C LYS A 104 -22.10 -25.94 -1.42
N GLY A 105 -21.37 -26.29 -0.36
CA GLY A 105 -21.28 -25.49 0.88
C GLY A 105 -20.41 -24.24 0.78
N THR A 106 -19.60 -24.15 -0.24
CA THR A 106 -18.53 -23.15 -0.42
C THR A 106 -19.05 -21.70 -0.41
N VAL A 107 -20.23 -21.43 -0.97
CA VAL A 107 -20.79 -20.06 -1.04
C VAL A 107 -21.00 -19.45 0.34
N MET A 108 -21.65 -20.18 1.25
CA MET A 108 -21.90 -19.69 2.62
C MET A 108 -20.62 -19.61 3.45
N GLU A 109 -19.68 -20.52 3.24
CA GLU A 109 -18.36 -20.47 3.87
C GLU A 109 -17.64 -19.16 3.52
N TYR A 110 -17.61 -18.79 2.23
CA TYR A 110 -16.92 -17.56 1.80
C TYR A 110 -17.70 -16.29 2.12
N LEU A 111 -19.03 -16.32 2.15
CA LEU A 111 -19.82 -15.20 2.66
C LEU A 111 -19.54 -14.96 4.15
N LYS A 112 -19.43 -16.02 4.95
CA LYS A 112 -19.06 -15.94 6.36
C LYS A 112 -17.63 -15.44 6.54
N LEU A 113 -16.69 -15.94 5.71
CA LEU A 113 -15.29 -15.51 5.73
C LEU A 113 -15.14 -13.99 5.60
N VAL A 114 -15.99 -13.35 4.78
CA VAL A 114 -15.94 -11.90 4.54
C VAL A 114 -16.99 -11.12 5.33
N GLY A 115 -17.68 -11.73 6.30
CA GLY A 115 -18.69 -11.10 7.16
C GLY A 115 -19.95 -10.65 6.41
N LEU A 116 -20.34 -11.38 5.36
CA LEU A 116 -21.52 -11.07 4.54
C LEU A 116 -22.64 -12.12 4.63
N GLU A 117 -22.60 -13.02 5.60
CA GLU A 117 -23.62 -14.06 5.77
C GLU A 117 -25.04 -13.48 5.94
N LYS A 118 -25.18 -12.38 6.70
CA LYS A 118 -26.45 -11.68 6.90
C LYS A 118 -26.95 -10.96 5.65
N ALA A 119 -26.06 -10.69 4.70
CA ALA A 119 -26.34 -10.02 3.45
C ALA A 119 -26.43 -10.99 2.26
N ALA A 120 -26.36 -12.32 2.50
CA ALA A 120 -26.37 -13.36 1.47
C ALA A 120 -27.50 -13.20 0.45
N HIS A 121 -28.70 -12.82 0.90
CA HIS A 121 -29.90 -12.67 0.08
C HIS A 121 -30.15 -11.23 -0.41
N ARG A 122 -29.26 -10.27 -0.10
CA ARG A 122 -29.35 -8.90 -0.62
C ARG A 122 -28.81 -8.84 -2.05
N LYS A 123 -29.53 -8.15 -2.94
CA LYS A 123 -29.08 -7.95 -4.33
C LYS A 123 -27.80 -7.14 -4.38
N ALA A 124 -26.89 -7.47 -5.30
CA ALA A 124 -25.59 -6.80 -5.42
C ALA A 124 -25.70 -5.28 -5.60
N LYS A 125 -26.74 -4.78 -6.27
CA LYS A 125 -27.00 -3.33 -6.39
C LYS A 125 -27.30 -2.63 -5.05
N GLN A 126 -27.73 -3.37 -4.03
CA GLN A 126 -28.08 -2.86 -2.70
C GLN A 126 -26.91 -2.94 -1.70
N LEU A 127 -25.78 -3.52 -2.11
CA LEU A 127 -24.58 -3.60 -1.29
C LEU A 127 -23.83 -2.28 -1.35
N SER A 128 -23.27 -1.86 -0.19
CA SER A 128 -22.31 -0.74 -0.15
C SER A 128 -21.05 -1.07 -0.94
N LEU A 129 -20.22 -0.06 -1.23
CA LEU A 129 -18.95 -0.28 -1.93
C LEU A 129 -18.04 -1.24 -1.14
N GLY A 130 -17.91 -1.08 0.18
CA GLY A 130 -17.14 -1.97 1.04
C GLY A 130 -17.69 -3.40 1.05
N MET A 131 -19.03 -3.57 1.08
CA MET A 131 -19.62 -4.91 0.95
C MET A 131 -19.34 -5.55 -0.41
N LYS A 132 -19.37 -4.78 -1.50
CA LYS A 132 -18.99 -5.27 -2.84
C LYS A 132 -17.53 -5.66 -2.91
N GLN A 133 -16.65 -4.87 -2.28
CA GLN A 133 -15.23 -5.17 -2.23
C GLN A 133 -14.97 -6.48 -1.48
N ARG A 134 -15.57 -6.66 -0.31
CA ARG A 134 -15.47 -7.90 0.47
C ARG A 134 -16.07 -9.11 -0.29
N LEU A 135 -17.19 -8.92 -0.98
CA LEU A 135 -17.76 -9.97 -1.85
C LEU A 135 -16.79 -10.32 -3.01
N GLY A 136 -16.06 -9.33 -3.55
CA GLY A 136 -14.99 -9.55 -4.53
C GLY A 136 -13.86 -10.42 -3.97
N ILE A 137 -13.44 -10.14 -2.73
CA ILE A 137 -12.44 -10.95 -2.02
C ILE A 137 -12.98 -12.38 -1.83
N ALA A 138 -14.23 -12.54 -1.39
CA ALA A 138 -14.86 -13.87 -1.28
C ALA A 138 -14.78 -14.65 -2.60
N ARG A 139 -15.14 -14.00 -3.71
CA ARG A 139 -15.07 -14.57 -5.06
C ARG A 139 -13.66 -14.98 -5.44
N ALA A 140 -12.67 -14.11 -5.20
CA ALA A 140 -11.26 -14.37 -5.50
C ALA A 140 -10.67 -15.51 -4.66
N MET A 141 -11.26 -15.79 -3.50
CA MET A 141 -10.82 -16.84 -2.57
C MET A 141 -11.46 -18.22 -2.82
N MET A 142 -12.52 -18.32 -3.63
CA MET A 142 -13.34 -19.55 -3.74
C MET A 142 -12.57 -20.77 -4.26
N HIS A 143 -11.55 -20.57 -5.07
CA HIS A 143 -10.69 -21.64 -5.61
C HIS A 143 -9.46 -21.93 -4.73
N ARG A 144 -9.42 -21.38 -3.50
CA ARG A 144 -8.36 -21.57 -2.50
C ARG A 144 -6.97 -21.22 -3.03
N PRO A 145 -6.77 -19.98 -3.47
CA PRO A 145 -5.48 -19.54 -4.01
C PRO A 145 -4.41 -19.45 -2.91
N ASP A 146 -3.14 -19.56 -3.31
CA ASP A 146 -1.99 -19.32 -2.42
C ASP A 146 -1.62 -17.82 -2.39
N MET A 147 -2.03 -17.08 -3.41
CA MET A 147 -1.76 -15.65 -3.52
C MET A 147 -3.01 -14.86 -3.92
N LEU A 148 -3.16 -13.70 -3.30
CA LEU A 148 -4.23 -12.76 -3.59
C LEU A 148 -3.63 -11.45 -4.11
N ILE A 149 -4.08 -10.98 -5.27
CA ILE A 149 -3.67 -9.70 -5.88
C ILE A 149 -4.85 -8.74 -5.85
N LEU A 150 -4.67 -7.61 -5.16
CA LEU A 150 -5.72 -6.61 -4.94
C LEU A 150 -5.28 -5.24 -5.46
N ASP A 151 -6.00 -4.70 -6.42
CA ASP A 151 -5.76 -3.36 -6.95
C ASP A 151 -6.67 -2.35 -6.24
N GLU A 152 -6.06 -1.47 -5.44
CA GLU A 152 -6.73 -0.40 -4.68
C GLU A 152 -7.98 -0.86 -3.89
N PRO A 153 -7.93 -1.95 -3.09
CA PRO A 153 -9.12 -2.59 -2.52
C PRO A 153 -9.84 -1.76 -1.45
N ILE A 154 -9.21 -0.71 -0.93
CA ILE A 154 -9.78 0.18 0.10
C ILE A 154 -10.13 1.56 -0.44
N ASN A 155 -9.88 1.80 -1.74
CA ASN A 155 -10.13 3.11 -2.35
C ASN A 155 -11.63 3.43 -2.41
N GLY A 156 -11.99 4.65 -1.97
CA GLY A 156 -13.38 5.13 -1.98
C GLY A 156 -14.30 4.51 -0.91
N LEU A 157 -13.75 3.72 0.02
CA LEU A 157 -14.50 3.20 1.15
C LEU A 157 -14.63 4.26 2.25
N ASP A 158 -15.69 4.15 3.05
CA ASP A 158 -15.81 4.88 4.31
C ASP A 158 -14.83 4.32 5.37
N PRO A 159 -14.55 5.06 6.46
CA PRO A 159 -13.58 4.62 7.47
C PRO A 159 -13.86 3.23 8.06
N LEU A 160 -15.12 2.86 8.23
CA LEU A 160 -15.49 1.53 8.72
C LEU A 160 -15.18 0.46 7.67
N GLY A 161 -15.52 0.70 6.41
CA GLY A 161 -15.22 -0.21 5.29
C GLY A 161 -13.72 -0.42 5.08
N ILE A 162 -12.92 0.63 5.24
CA ILE A 162 -11.45 0.56 5.21
C ILE A 162 -10.97 -0.40 6.31
N LYS A 163 -11.38 -0.15 7.57
CA LYS A 163 -11.01 -0.98 8.71
C LYS A 163 -11.39 -2.45 8.52
N GLU A 164 -12.66 -2.72 8.15
CA GLU A 164 -13.17 -4.07 7.94
C GLU A 164 -12.42 -4.81 6.81
N THR A 165 -12.10 -4.11 5.71
CA THR A 165 -11.38 -4.71 4.59
C THR A 165 -9.91 -4.98 4.95
N ARG A 166 -9.27 -4.08 5.69
CA ARG A 166 -7.91 -4.26 6.21
C ARG A 166 -7.82 -5.46 7.15
N GLU A 167 -8.69 -5.53 8.15
CA GLU A 167 -8.74 -6.66 9.10
C GLU A 167 -8.97 -7.99 8.39
N LEU A 168 -9.85 -8.01 7.38
CA LEU A 168 -10.06 -9.19 6.55
C LEU A 168 -8.78 -9.63 5.83
N ILE A 169 -8.04 -8.70 5.20
CA ILE A 169 -6.80 -9.03 4.48
C ILE A 169 -5.75 -9.60 5.45
N VAL A 170 -5.57 -8.99 6.61
CA VAL A 170 -4.64 -9.46 7.64
C VAL A 170 -5.05 -10.85 8.15
N ASP A 171 -6.34 -11.06 8.38
CA ASP A 171 -6.88 -12.36 8.83
C ASP A 171 -6.68 -13.46 7.79
N LEU A 172 -6.85 -13.16 6.51
CA LEU A 172 -6.60 -14.10 5.41
C LEU A 172 -5.14 -14.52 5.38
N GLN A 173 -4.21 -13.57 5.50
CA GLN A 173 -2.79 -13.87 5.53
C GLN A 173 -2.44 -14.75 6.75
N ARG A 174 -2.87 -14.34 7.96
CA ARG A 174 -2.51 -15.05 9.21
C ARG A 174 -3.14 -16.44 9.34
N LYS A 175 -4.44 -16.58 9.00
CA LYS A 175 -5.19 -17.80 9.26
C LYS A 175 -5.14 -18.80 8.11
N ARG A 176 -4.83 -18.35 6.90
CA ARG A 176 -4.80 -19.19 5.70
C ARG A 176 -3.43 -19.19 5.01
N GLU A 177 -2.44 -18.53 5.60
CA GLU A 177 -1.06 -18.45 5.09
C GLU A 177 -0.98 -17.95 3.64
N ILE A 178 -1.93 -17.06 3.25
CA ILE A 178 -2.02 -16.52 1.90
C ILE A 178 -1.05 -15.37 1.74
N THR A 179 -0.31 -15.36 0.65
CA THR A 179 0.49 -14.20 0.25
C THR A 179 -0.42 -13.16 -0.38
N VAL A 180 -0.27 -11.89 -0.02
CA VAL A 180 -1.08 -10.80 -0.56
C VAL A 180 -0.19 -9.76 -1.24
N LEU A 181 -0.52 -9.40 -2.47
CA LEU A 181 0.03 -8.22 -3.14
C LEU A 181 -1.09 -7.20 -3.30
N ILE A 182 -0.93 -6.05 -2.67
CA ILE A 182 -1.92 -4.99 -2.65
C ILE A 182 -1.34 -3.70 -3.21
N SER A 183 -2.01 -3.08 -4.18
CA SER A 183 -1.68 -1.72 -4.60
C SER A 183 -2.45 -0.69 -3.78
N SER A 184 -1.82 0.43 -3.49
CA SER A 184 -2.48 1.58 -2.85
C SER A 184 -1.74 2.89 -3.13
N HIS A 185 -2.48 3.99 -3.00
CA HIS A 185 -1.90 5.33 -2.88
C HIS A 185 -2.04 5.88 -1.45
N ILE A 186 -2.68 5.13 -0.54
CA ILE A 186 -2.91 5.53 0.86
C ILE A 186 -1.85 4.85 1.73
N LEU A 187 -0.78 5.58 2.03
CA LEU A 187 0.38 5.05 2.75
C LEU A 187 0.02 4.58 4.17
N GLY A 188 -0.72 5.39 4.93
CA GLY A 188 -1.08 5.08 6.31
C GLY A 188 -1.85 3.76 6.46
N GLU A 189 -2.66 3.37 5.48
CA GLU A 189 -3.40 2.12 5.52
C GLU A 189 -2.51 0.90 5.22
N ILE A 190 -1.59 1.05 4.27
CA ILE A 190 -0.61 -0.01 3.95
C ILE A 190 0.33 -0.24 5.13
N GLN A 191 0.74 0.82 5.80
CA GLN A 191 1.59 0.77 7.00
C GLN A 191 1.00 -0.12 8.11
N LEU A 192 -0.34 -0.19 8.21
CA LEU A 192 -1.04 -0.97 9.24
C LEU A 192 -1.16 -2.47 8.92
N MET A 193 -0.78 -2.91 7.71
CA MET A 193 -0.97 -4.30 7.30
C MET A 193 0.22 -4.93 6.56
N ALA A 194 1.05 -4.15 5.88
CA ALA A 194 2.10 -4.69 5.04
C ALA A 194 3.32 -5.14 5.84
N SER A 195 3.89 -6.29 5.49
CA SER A 195 5.19 -6.77 5.97
C SER A 195 6.33 -6.22 5.12
N ARG A 196 6.06 -5.97 3.83
CA ARG A 196 7.01 -5.44 2.86
C ARG A 196 6.35 -4.40 1.97
N ILE A 197 7.11 -3.37 1.59
CA ILE A 197 6.62 -2.24 0.80
C ILE A 197 7.51 -2.02 -0.41
N GLY A 198 6.89 -1.84 -1.58
CA GLY A 198 7.55 -1.34 -2.78
C GLY A 198 7.00 0.04 -3.14
N ILE A 199 7.88 1.02 -3.34
CA ILE A 199 7.51 2.38 -3.72
C ILE A 199 7.66 2.53 -5.23
N MET A 200 6.56 2.84 -5.90
CA MET A 200 6.50 3.02 -7.34
C MET A 200 6.27 4.49 -7.71
N HIS A 201 7.14 5.04 -8.54
CA HIS A 201 7.05 6.41 -9.03
C HIS A 201 7.41 6.47 -10.52
N GLN A 202 6.58 7.14 -11.33
CA GLN A 202 6.79 7.31 -12.78
C GLN A 202 7.18 6.03 -13.52
N GLY A 203 6.51 4.92 -13.22
CA GLY A 203 6.74 3.63 -13.85
C GLY A 203 7.91 2.80 -13.29
N ARG A 204 8.67 3.31 -12.35
CA ARG A 204 9.84 2.64 -11.75
C ARG A 204 9.56 2.24 -10.31
N LEU A 205 10.09 1.09 -9.91
CA LEU A 205 10.18 0.73 -8.49
C LEU A 205 11.42 1.42 -7.93
N ILE A 206 11.20 2.47 -7.14
CA ILE A 206 12.30 3.29 -6.62
C ILE A 206 12.93 2.72 -5.37
N GLU A 207 12.13 2.01 -4.56
CA GLU A 207 12.62 1.33 -3.36
C GLU A 207 11.74 0.13 -3.02
N GLN A 208 12.36 -0.89 -2.40
CA GLN A 208 11.68 -2.06 -1.85
C GLN A 208 12.29 -2.39 -0.50
N LEU A 209 11.49 -2.42 0.55
CA LEU A 209 11.92 -2.51 1.94
C LEU A 209 11.01 -3.43 2.74
N ASP A 210 11.59 -4.11 3.71
CA ASP A 210 10.85 -4.73 4.78
C ASP A 210 10.32 -3.64 5.74
N TYR A 211 9.13 -3.82 6.28
CA TYR A 211 8.52 -2.79 7.13
C TYR A 211 9.33 -2.55 8.42
N GLU A 212 9.98 -3.58 8.95
CA GLU A 212 10.88 -3.47 10.10
C GLU A 212 12.08 -2.57 9.79
N ASP A 213 12.64 -2.67 8.57
CA ASP A 213 13.72 -1.81 8.12
C ASP A 213 13.31 -0.34 7.99
N ILE A 214 12.03 -0.07 7.66
CA ILE A 214 11.48 1.27 7.60
C ILE A 214 11.41 1.87 9.01
N GLN A 215 10.96 1.12 9.99
CA GLN A 215 10.93 1.58 11.38
C GLN A 215 12.34 1.87 11.91
N GLY A 216 13.34 1.08 11.54
CA GLY A 216 14.75 1.31 11.89
C GLY A 216 15.39 2.49 11.14
N LYS A 217 14.90 2.83 9.94
CA LYS A 217 15.35 3.98 9.14
C LYS A 217 14.56 5.25 9.41
N ASN A 218 13.48 5.18 10.18
CA ASN A 218 12.71 6.35 10.56
C ASN A 218 13.57 7.28 11.41
N ARG A 219 13.84 8.46 10.88
CA ARG A 219 14.58 9.48 11.60
C ARG A 219 13.67 10.06 12.67
N HIS A 220 14.18 10.07 13.89
CA HIS A 220 13.59 10.92 14.92
C HIS A 220 13.99 12.35 14.63
N TYR A 221 13.09 13.27 14.86
CA TYR A 221 13.33 14.70 14.76
C TYR A 221 12.55 15.45 15.83
N LEU A 222 13.07 16.60 16.19
CA LEU A 222 12.36 17.56 17.02
C LEU A 222 11.58 18.50 16.11
N GLU A 223 10.28 18.49 16.22
CA GLU A 223 9.40 19.45 15.54
C GLU A 223 9.17 20.64 16.42
N LEU A 224 9.53 21.82 15.91
CA LEU A 224 9.43 23.12 16.54
C LEU A 224 8.40 23.94 15.78
N LYS A 225 7.37 24.42 16.47
CA LYS A 225 6.44 25.43 15.96
C LYS A 225 6.74 26.76 16.63
N ILE A 226 7.20 27.71 15.83
CA ILE A 226 7.78 28.98 16.32
C ILE A 226 7.17 30.16 15.57
N ASP A 227 7.41 31.37 16.06
CA ASP A 227 6.92 32.61 15.47
C ASP A 227 7.86 33.21 14.40
N ASP A 228 9.18 32.95 14.49
CA ASP A 228 10.20 33.46 13.55
C ASP A 228 11.14 32.36 13.08
N GLU A 229 10.85 31.80 11.89
CA GLU A 229 11.62 30.73 11.26
C GLU A 229 13.06 31.14 10.92
N LYS A 230 13.22 32.38 10.42
CA LYS A 230 14.54 32.87 9.95
C LYS A 230 15.49 33.06 11.11
N ARG A 231 15.01 33.69 12.18
CA ARG A 231 15.78 33.93 13.38
C ARG A 231 16.14 32.64 14.08
N THR A 232 15.19 31.71 14.13
CA THR A 232 15.40 30.35 14.66
C THR A 232 16.46 29.59 13.87
N ALA A 233 16.40 29.58 12.54
CA ALA A 233 17.38 28.92 11.69
C ALA A 233 18.81 29.46 11.92
N VAL A 234 18.97 30.80 12.01
CA VAL A 234 20.24 31.43 12.31
C VAL A 234 20.78 31.04 13.70
N LEU A 235 19.92 30.98 14.71
CA LEU A 235 20.28 30.58 16.06
C LEU A 235 20.71 29.11 16.13
N LEU A 236 19.96 28.22 15.50
CA LEU A 236 20.30 26.78 15.41
C LEU A 236 21.66 26.59 14.77
N GLU A 237 21.94 27.27 13.65
CA GLU A 237 23.18 27.11 12.91
C GLU A 237 24.37 27.78 13.60
N ARG A 238 24.25 29.04 14.02
CA ARG A 238 25.38 29.82 14.50
C ARG A 238 25.68 29.65 15.99
N GLU A 239 24.66 29.51 16.83
CA GLU A 239 24.86 29.44 18.28
C GLU A 239 24.83 27.98 18.79
N LEU A 240 23.96 27.15 18.25
CA LEU A 240 23.84 25.75 18.68
C LEU A 240 24.60 24.77 17.80
N HIS A 241 25.18 25.26 16.67
CA HIS A 241 25.96 24.47 15.71
C HIS A 241 25.17 23.24 15.15
N LEU A 242 23.86 23.40 15.06
CA LEU A 242 22.94 22.38 14.51
C LEU A 242 22.63 22.76 13.08
N THR A 243 23.06 21.92 12.13
CA THR A 243 22.97 22.18 10.68
C THR A 243 22.00 21.27 9.97
N ASN A 244 21.65 20.14 10.59
CA ASN A 244 20.76 19.15 10.01
C ASN A 244 19.30 19.44 10.40
N PHE A 245 18.73 20.49 9.81
CA PHE A 245 17.32 20.86 10.01
C PHE A 245 16.65 21.24 8.69
N GLN A 246 15.33 21.22 8.68
CA GLN A 246 14.49 21.60 7.55
C GLN A 246 13.47 22.65 8.02
N VAL A 247 13.42 23.79 7.33
CA VAL A 247 12.37 24.77 7.50
C VAL A 247 11.16 24.32 6.69
N CYS A 248 10.03 24.12 7.35
CA CYS A 248 8.76 23.73 6.75
C CYS A 248 7.83 24.95 6.70
N GLU A 249 6.68 24.81 6.05
CA GLU A 249 5.68 25.89 6.00
C GLU A 249 5.03 26.15 7.37
N GLN A 250 4.41 27.31 7.56
CA GLN A 250 3.61 27.70 8.73
C GLN A 250 4.37 27.79 10.08
N GLY A 251 5.63 28.21 10.06
CA GLY A 251 6.39 28.39 11.30
C GLY A 251 6.91 27.09 11.90
N MET A 252 7.07 26.05 11.10
CA MET A 252 7.59 24.78 11.58
C MET A 252 9.05 24.55 11.15
N ILE A 253 9.87 24.07 12.09
CA ILE A 253 11.23 23.56 11.82
C ILE A 253 11.33 22.14 12.34
N ARG A 254 11.88 21.25 11.50
CA ARG A 254 12.22 19.87 11.86
C ARG A 254 13.72 19.74 12.02
N LEU A 255 14.17 19.41 13.21
CA LEU A 255 15.57 19.27 13.58
C LEU A 255 15.91 17.79 13.72
N TYR A 256 16.83 17.27 12.90
CA TYR A 256 17.20 15.86 12.81
C TYR A 256 18.43 15.47 13.65
N GLU A 257 18.99 16.42 14.39
CA GLU A 257 20.12 16.21 15.28
C GLU A 257 19.94 16.97 16.60
N GLY A 258 20.68 16.62 17.65
CA GLY A 258 20.68 17.31 18.93
C GLY A 258 19.36 17.24 19.73
N PHE A 259 18.32 16.61 19.22
CA PHE A 259 16.97 16.62 19.81
C PHE A 259 16.86 15.84 21.13
N GLN A 260 17.90 15.09 21.52
CA GLN A 260 17.95 14.41 22.82
C GLN A 260 17.98 15.42 23.97
N ASP A 261 18.51 16.63 23.74
CA ASP A 261 18.50 17.73 24.69
C ASP A 261 17.52 18.85 24.27
N SER A 262 16.29 18.43 23.97
CA SER A 262 15.23 19.35 23.56
C SER A 262 14.93 20.45 24.57
N GLY A 263 15.18 20.19 25.87
CA GLY A 263 15.05 21.17 26.92
C GLY A 263 16.06 22.31 26.84
N ALA A 264 17.33 22.01 26.49
CA ALA A 264 18.36 23.04 26.29
C ALA A 264 18.06 23.86 25.04
N ILE A 265 17.64 23.23 23.96
CA ILE A 265 17.23 23.91 22.72
C ILE A 265 16.09 24.88 23.02
N ASN A 266 15.02 24.41 23.70
CA ASN A 266 13.89 25.26 24.07
C ASN A 266 14.32 26.47 24.89
N ARG A 267 15.17 26.26 25.92
CA ARG A 267 15.66 27.33 26.78
C ARG A 267 16.38 28.40 25.97
N ARG A 268 17.28 28.00 25.06
CA ARG A 268 18.03 28.95 24.22
C ARG A 268 17.13 29.72 23.25
N LEU A 269 16.09 29.08 22.68
CA LEU A 269 15.11 29.75 21.83
C LEU A 269 14.37 30.84 22.61
N VAL A 270 13.88 30.51 23.82
CA VAL A 270 13.15 31.43 24.68
C VAL A 270 14.06 32.58 25.17
N GLU A 271 15.32 32.30 25.57
CA GLU A 271 16.30 33.31 25.98
C GLU A 271 16.61 34.28 24.81
N ALA A 272 16.59 33.80 23.56
CA ALA A 272 16.73 34.63 22.37
C ALA A 272 15.46 35.40 22.00
N GLY A 273 14.37 35.25 22.76
CA GLY A 273 13.10 35.94 22.55
C GLY A 273 12.27 35.35 21.40
N ILE A 274 12.47 34.06 21.07
CA ILE A 274 11.68 33.32 20.10
C ILE A 274 10.54 32.65 20.85
N GLU A 275 9.30 32.83 20.39
CA GLU A 275 8.13 32.19 20.98
C GLU A 275 8.02 30.74 20.46
N VAL A 276 8.19 29.78 21.35
CA VAL A 276 8.02 28.35 21.04
C VAL A 276 6.57 27.97 21.37
N LYS A 277 5.76 27.78 20.34
CA LYS A 277 4.33 27.42 20.46
C LYS A 277 4.14 25.93 20.72
N GLU A 278 5.00 25.11 20.13
CA GLU A 278 4.95 23.67 20.26
C GLU A 278 6.34 23.09 20.06
N LEU A 279 6.66 22.06 20.83
CA LEU A 279 7.92 21.34 20.76
C LEU A 279 7.63 19.85 21.00
N THR A 280 7.78 19.01 19.97
CA THR A 280 7.47 17.59 20.06
C THR A 280 8.54 16.75 19.38
N ILE A 281 8.90 15.61 19.98
CA ILE A 281 9.74 14.62 19.33
C ILE A 281 8.85 13.74 18.46
N GLN A 282 9.09 13.76 17.18
CA GLN A 282 8.37 12.99 16.17
C GLN A 282 9.30 11.96 15.52
N THR A 283 8.68 11.02 14.86
CA THR A 283 9.37 10.05 14.02
C THR A 283 8.88 10.25 12.60
N ASP A 284 9.78 10.25 11.62
CA ASP A 284 9.40 10.34 10.21
C ASP A 284 8.26 9.37 9.90
N SER A 285 7.24 9.87 9.27
CA SER A 285 6.17 9.02 8.76
C SER A 285 6.61 8.29 7.48
N LEU A 286 5.90 7.23 7.11
CA LEU A 286 6.11 6.60 5.81
C LEU A 286 5.87 7.60 4.66
N GLU A 287 5.02 8.61 4.87
CA GLU A 287 4.78 9.71 3.93
C GLU A 287 6.02 10.58 3.74
N ASP A 288 6.70 10.98 4.82
CA ASP A 288 7.96 11.72 4.74
C ASP A 288 9.03 10.91 4.01
N PHE A 289 9.10 9.61 4.30
CA PHE A 289 9.99 8.69 3.60
C PHE A 289 9.66 8.61 2.10
N PHE A 290 8.37 8.48 1.75
CA PHE A 290 7.90 8.43 0.37
C PHE A 290 8.25 9.73 -0.38
N ILE A 291 7.99 10.90 0.21
CA ILE A 291 8.32 12.21 -0.37
C ILE A 291 9.82 12.30 -0.63
N ARG A 292 10.66 11.95 0.33
CA ARG A 292 12.13 11.97 0.17
C ARG A 292 12.61 11.02 -0.93
N ALA A 293 12.06 9.79 -0.96
CA ALA A 293 12.44 8.79 -1.94
C ALA A 293 12.06 9.20 -3.37
N THR A 294 10.92 9.90 -3.53
CA THR A 294 10.47 10.42 -4.83
C THR A 294 11.25 11.67 -5.27
N THR A 295 11.48 12.63 -4.36
CA THR A 295 12.17 13.90 -4.67
C THR A 295 13.65 13.69 -4.98
N ARG A 296 14.36 12.79 -4.29
CA ARG A 296 15.78 12.50 -4.57
C ARG A 296 16.06 12.00 -5.99
N LYS A 297 15.08 11.34 -6.61
CA LYS A 297 15.23 10.82 -7.99
C LYS A 297 14.80 11.80 -9.08
N GLU A 298 14.14 12.89 -8.75
CA GLU A 298 13.88 13.98 -9.71
C GLU A 298 15.12 14.88 -9.89
N LEU A 299 16.08 14.81 -8.96
CA LEU A 299 17.29 15.60 -8.95
C LEU A 299 18.55 14.84 -9.45
N ALA A 300 18.42 13.54 -9.73
CA ALA A 300 19.47 12.65 -10.24
C ALA A 300 19.19 12.20 -11.67
#